data_f29f582abd1e385d5a51e0feb20b99b3
#
_entry.id   f29f582abd1e385d5a51e0feb20b99b3
#
_cell.length_a   1.000
_cell.length_b   1.000
_cell.length_c   1.000
_cell.angle_alpha   90.00
_cell.angle_beta   90.00
_cell.angle_gamma   90.00
#
_symmetry.space_group_name_H-M   'P 1'
#
loop_
_entity.id
_entity.type
_entity.pdbx_description
1 polymer ?
#
loop_
_entity_poly.entity_id
_entity_poly.type
_entity_poly.pdbx_seq_one_letter_code
_entity_poly.pdbx_strand_id
1 'polypeptide(L)'
;MSELQEQIRQYCSYLHEWNASYEDYARSVGLSYTSLSILSALYGMESCTQKMLCESCFLPKQTVNTTITAFYKKGWVRLEELPEDRRNKTIHFTPEGQAAADEIMQRVLESELKSMGALSESERLVLLSVTKRYVAGCKEAMKGL
;
A
#
# COMPACT_ATOMS: atom_id res chain seq x y z
N MET A 1 -17.13 25.39 -16.10
CA MET A 1 -16.96 24.14 -15.36
C MET A 1 -18.16 23.97 -14.43
N SER A 2 -18.77 22.78 -14.42
CA SER A 2 -19.89 22.53 -13.51
C SER A 2 -19.41 22.41 -12.06
N GLU A 3 -20.34 22.57 -11.13
CA GLU A 3 -20.08 22.36 -9.70
C GLU A 3 -19.49 20.97 -9.43
N LEU A 4 -20.05 19.95 -10.08
CA LEU A 4 -19.59 18.58 -9.94
C LEU A 4 -18.13 18.40 -10.44
N GLN A 5 -17.79 19.04 -11.56
CA GLN A 5 -16.42 19.01 -12.09
C GLN A 5 -15.44 19.69 -11.12
N GLU A 6 -15.83 20.78 -10.48
CA GLU A 6 -15.02 21.47 -9.48
C GLU A 6 -14.80 20.59 -8.24
N GLN A 7 -15.85 19.91 -7.78
CA GLN A 7 -15.76 18.98 -6.65
C GLN A 7 -14.81 17.80 -6.96
N ILE A 8 -14.88 17.25 -8.17
CA ILE A 8 -13.96 16.20 -8.63
C ILE A 8 -12.52 16.71 -8.60
N ARG A 9 -12.28 17.89 -9.14
CA ARG A 9 -10.94 18.50 -9.18
C ARG A 9 -10.37 18.70 -7.78
N GLN A 10 -11.16 19.21 -6.86
CA GLN A 10 -10.80 19.41 -5.47
C GLN A 10 -10.45 18.08 -4.79
N TYR A 11 -11.30 17.08 -4.94
CA TYR A 11 -11.10 15.76 -4.37
C TYR A 11 -9.78 15.13 -4.89
N CYS A 12 -9.58 15.14 -6.21
CA CYS A 12 -8.35 14.62 -6.82
C CYS A 12 -7.11 15.36 -6.32
N SER A 13 -7.19 16.68 -6.10
CA SER A 13 -6.11 17.47 -5.55
C SER A 13 -5.70 16.99 -4.16
N TYR A 14 -6.66 16.70 -3.29
CA TYR A 14 -6.38 16.16 -1.95
C TYR A 14 -5.72 14.77 -2.03
N LEU A 15 -6.14 13.92 -2.96
CA LEU A 15 -5.52 12.60 -3.15
C LEU A 15 -4.07 12.72 -3.66
N HIS A 16 -3.80 13.66 -4.56
CA HIS A 16 -2.44 13.93 -5.05
C HIS A 16 -1.54 14.42 -3.91
N GLU A 17 -2.04 15.32 -3.08
CA GLU A 17 -1.32 15.84 -1.90
C GLU A 17 -1.03 14.71 -0.90
N TRP A 18 -2.00 13.83 -0.65
CA TRP A 18 -1.84 12.67 0.20
C TRP A 18 -0.74 11.74 -0.35
N ASN A 19 -0.83 11.39 -1.62
CA ASN A 19 0.18 10.54 -2.28
C ASN A 19 1.58 11.17 -2.24
N ALA A 20 1.70 12.48 -2.44
CA ALA A 20 2.96 13.20 -2.37
C ALA A 20 3.60 13.08 -0.98
N SER A 21 2.79 13.10 0.08
CA SER A 21 3.28 12.91 1.45
C SER A 21 3.93 11.54 1.65
N TYR A 22 3.33 10.48 1.11
CA TYR A 22 3.91 9.14 1.15
C TYR A 22 5.18 9.02 0.30
N GLU A 23 5.20 9.64 -0.89
CA GLU A 23 6.38 9.65 -1.75
C GLU A 23 7.57 10.35 -1.07
N ASP A 24 7.33 11.49 -0.44
CA ASP A 24 8.36 12.24 0.27
C ASP A 24 8.93 11.42 1.43
N TYR A 25 8.05 10.79 2.21
CA TYR A 25 8.48 9.92 3.29
C TYR A 25 9.26 8.71 2.78
N ALA A 26 8.76 8.03 1.76
CA ALA A 26 9.45 6.87 1.16
C ALA A 26 10.87 7.26 0.74
N ARG A 27 11.01 8.38 0.05
CA ARG A 27 12.31 8.89 -0.39
C ARG A 27 13.24 9.18 0.78
N SER A 28 12.72 9.70 1.89
CA SER A 28 13.49 9.98 3.09
C SER A 28 14.08 8.73 3.76
N VAL A 29 13.47 7.57 3.55
CA VAL A 29 13.95 6.27 4.06
C VAL A 29 14.59 5.40 2.97
N GLY A 30 14.89 5.98 1.80
CA GLY A 30 15.59 5.30 0.71
C GLY A 30 14.72 4.37 -0.13
N LEU A 31 13.41 4.56 -0.12
CA LEU A 31 12.46 3.75 -0.89
C LEU A 31 11.72 4.59 -1.93
N SER A 32 11.14 3.91 -2.91
CA SER A 32 10.09 4.49 -3.76
C SER A 32 8.74 4.37 -3.05
N TYR A 33 7.75 5.13 -3.51
CA TYR A 33 6.37 4.99 -3.04
C TYR A 33 5.86 3.55 -3.23
N THR A 34 6.15 2.96 -4.40
CA THR A 34 5.77 1.58 -4.71
C THR A 34 6.40 0.59 -3.73
N SER A 35 7.69 0.73 -3.45
CA SER A 35 8.39 -0.12 -2.48
C SER A 35 7.84 0.04 -1.06
N LEU A 36 7.52 1.27 -0.65
CA LEU A 36 6.88 1.53 0.65
C LEU A 36 5.50 0.86 0.74
N SER A 37 4.70 0.92 -0.34
CA SER A 37 3.38 0.29 -0.40
C SER A 37 3.48 -1.23 -0.25
N ILE A 38 4.43 -1.85 -0.93
CA ILE A 38 4.67 -3.29 -0.85
C ILE A 38 5.19 -3.68 0.54
N LEU A 39 6.11 -2.89 1.10
CA LEU A 39 6.61 -3.10 2.46
C LEU A 39 5.48 -3.04 3.49
N SER A 40 4.59 -2.05 3.35
CA SER A 40 3.43 -1.88 4.22
C SER A 40 2.48 -3.08 4.16
N ALA A 41 2.19 -3.57 2.95
CA ALA A 41 1.34 -4.74 2.76
C ALA A 41 1.99 -6.01 3.35
N LEU A 42 3.28 -6.21 3.09
CA LEU A 42 4.04 -7.33 3.62
C LEU A 42 4.10 -7.30 5.15
N TYR A 43 4.25 -6.11 5.72
CA TYR A 43 4.32 -5.91 7.18
C TYR A 43 3.04 -6.33 7.90
N GLY A 44 1.90 -6.19 7.23
CA GLY A 44 0.59 -6.56 7.80
C GLY A 44 0.17 -8.01 7.56
N MET A 45 0.98 -8.81 6.89
CA MET A 45 0.62 -10.17 6.49
C MET A 45 1.52 -11.23 7.13
N GLU A 46 0.92 -12.35 7.52
CA GLU A 46 1.64 -13.58 7.83
C GLU A 46 1.61 -14.47 6.58
N SER A 47 2.66 -15.24 6.33
CA SER A 47 2.73 -16.20 5.22
C SER A 47 2.32 -15.58 3.87
N CYS A 48 2.90 -14.45 3.55
CA CYS A 48 2.57 -13.67 2.36
C CYS A 48 3.23 -14.27 1.11
N THR A 49 2.45 -14.35 0.01
CA THR A 49 2.96 -14.70 -1.33
C THR A 49 3.00 -13.46 -2.22
N GLN A 50 3.75 -13.51 -3.33
CA GLN A 50 3.74 -12.43 -4.32
C GLN A 50 2.33 -12.16 -4.87
N LYS A 51 1.55 -13.23 -5.09
CA LYS A 51 0.16 -13.10 -5.55
C LYS A 51 -0.68 -12.28 -4.59
N MET A 52 -0.55 -12.53 -3.29
CA MET A 52 -1.26 -11.77 -2.25
C MET A 52 -0.87 -10.29 -2.28
N LEU A 53 0.41 -9.98 -2.50
CA LEU A 53 0.88 -8.61 -2.62
C LEU A 53 0.32 -7.91 -3.87
N CYS A 54 0.28 -8.61 -5.01
CA CYS A 54 -0.32 -8.09 -6.24
C CYS A 54 -1.79 -7.73 -6.03
N GLU A 55 -2.54 -8.60 -5.38
CA GLU A 55 -3.96 -8.39 -5.09
C GLU A 55 -4.18 -7.25 -4.08
N SER A 56 -3.38 -7.20 -3.02
CA SER A 56 -3.50 -6.19 -1.97
C SER A 56 -3.07 -4.80 -2.44
N CYS A 57 -2.00 -4.71 -3.21
CA CYS A 57 -1.45 -3.44 -3.67
C CYS A 57 -2.00 -3.00 -5.03
N PHE A 58 -2.78 -3.86 -5.71
CA PHE A 58 -3.28 -3.60 -7.07
C PHE A 58 -2.13 -3.28 -8.03
N LEU A 59 -1.05 -4.05 -7.96
CA LEU A 59 0.16 -3.87 -8.76
C LEU A 59 0.41 -5.09 -9.66
N PRO A 60 1.05 -4.87 -10.82
CA PRO A 60 1.43 -5.97 -11.71
C PRO A 60 2.46 -6.89 -11.06
N LYS A 61 2.43 -8.15 -11.45
CA LYS A 61 3.36 -9.19 -10.97
C LYS A 61 4.83 -8.77 -11.11
N GLN A 62 5.19 -8.17 -12.24
CA GLN A 62 6.58 -7.76 -12.50
C GLN A 62 7.04 -6.68 -11.52
N THR A 63 6.19 -5.72 -11.21
CA THR A 63 6.49 -4.64 -10.25
C THR A 63 6.73 -5.21 -8.85
N VAL A 64 5.85 -6.10 -8.40
CA VAL A 64 6.00 -6.78 -7.09
C VAL A 64 7.28 -7.61 -7.07
N ASN A 65 7.52 -8.40 -8.11
CA ASN A 65 8.72 -9.23 -8.20
C ASN A 65 10.01 -8.41 -8.13
N THR A 66 10.06 -7.29 -8.84
CA THR A 66 11.23 -6.39 -8.83
C THR A 66 11.50 -5.86 -7.42
N THR A 67 10.46 -5.44 -6.70
CA THR A 67 10.57 -4.93 -5.34
C THR A 67 11.00 -6.01 -4.35
N ILE A 68 10.39 -7.19 -4.41
CA ILE A 68 10.74 -8.31 -3.53
C ILE A 68 12.18 -8.77 -3.79
N THR A 69 12.60 -8.80 -5.05
CA THR A 69 13.99 -9.11 -5.40
C THR A 69 14.95 -8.09 -4.78
N ALA A 70 14.60 -6.80 -4.81
CA ALA A 70 15.40 -5.75 -4.18
C ALA A 70 15.48 -5.93 -2.66
N PHE A 71 14.38 -6.26 -2.01
CA PHE A 71 14.36 -6.54 -0.57
C PHE A 71 15.18 -7.80 -0.23
N TYR A 72 15.10 -8.81 -1.06
CA TYR A 72 15.92 -10.02 -0.91
C TYR A 72 17.42 -9.70 -0.99
N LYS A 73 17.82 -8.89 -1.97
CA LYS A 73 19.23 -8.49 -2.13
C LYS A 73 19.76 -7.65 -0.96
N LYS A 74 18.88 -6.87 -0.32
CA LYS A 74 19.23 -6.13 0.89
C LYS A 74 19.32 -7.01 2.14
N GLY A 75 18.89 -8.26 2.06
CA GLY A 75 18.82 -9.16 3.21
C GLY A 75 17.61 -8.91 4.10
N TRP A 76 16.58 -8.22 3.60
CA TRP A 76 15.38 -7.91 4.38
C TRP A 76 14.36 -9.03 4.38
N VAL A 77 14.31 -9.83 3.32
CA VAL A 77 13.37 -10.94 3.22
C VAL A 77 14.08 -12.21 2.80
N ARG A 78 13.49 -13.32 3.21
CA ARG A 78 13.81 -14.66 2.71
C ARG A 78 12.57 -15.24 2.04
N LEU A 79 12.80 -16.15 1.13
CA LEU A 79 11.75 -16.86 0.42
C LEU A 79 11.75 -18.32 0.87
N GLU A 80 10.56 -18.85 1.13
CA GLU A 80 10.36 -20.22 1.57
C GLU A 80 9.43 -20.93 0.59
N GLU A 81 9.90 -22.07 0.04
CA GLU A 81 9.07 -22.87 -0.87
C GLU A 81 7.95 -23.55 -0.09
N LEU A 82 6.73 -23.55 -0.69
CA LEU A 82 5.63 -24.32 -0.16
C LEU A 82 5.83 -25.79 -0.51
N PRO A 83 5.66 -26.74 0.44
CA PRO A 83 5.81 -28.17 0.16
C PRO A 83 4.92 -28.68 -0.97
N GLU A 84 3.78 -28.05 -1.14
CA GLU A 84 2.72 -28.44 -2.09
C GLU A 84 2.88 -27.78 -3.45
N ASP A 85 3.56 -26.62 -3.52
CA ASP A 85 3.73 -25.85 -4.74
C ASP A 85 5.03 -25.05 -4.70
N ARG A 86 6.05 -25.58 -5.37
CA ARG A 86 7.40 -24.95 -5.44
C ARG A 86 7.40 -23.65 -6.25
N ARG A 87 6.35 -23.37 -7.03
CA ARG A 87 6.26 -22.15 -7.83
C ARG A 87 5.83 -20.96 -7.01
N ASN A 88 5.04 -21.21 -5.95
CA ASN A 88 4.60 -20.16 -5.01
C ASN A 88 5.44 -20.25 -3.75
N LYS A 89 6.18 -19.18 -3.49
CA LYS A 89 7.01 -19.04 -2.30
C LYS A 89 6.34 -18.07 -1.34
N THR A 90 6.46 -18.35 -0.05
CA THR A 90 6.09 -17.40 0.97
C THR A 90 7.27 -16.47 1.26
N ILE A 91 6.95 -15.22 1.54
CA ILE A 91 7.91 -14.15 1.80
C ILE A 91 7.91 -13.86 3.30
N HIS A 92 9.08 -13.91 3.91
CA HIS A 92 9.24 -13.67 5.34
C HIS A 92 10.32 -12.64 5.59
N PHE A 93 10.11 -11.77 6.57
CA PHE A 93 11.18 -10.88 7.02
C PHE A 93 12.30 -11.69 7.69
N THR A 94 13.53 -11.31 7.39
CA THR A 94 14.69 -11.70 8.20
C THR A 94 14.68 -10.85 9.49
N PRO A 95 15.48 -11.20 10.52
CA PRO A 95 15.61 -10.31 11.69
C PRO A 95 16.03 -8.89 11.32
N GLU A 96 16.95 -8.73 10.36
CA GLU A 96 17.38 -7.43 9.85
C GLU A 96 16.23 -6.69 9.14
N GLY A 97 15.50 -7.40 8.29
CA GLY A 97 14.36 -6.84 7.57
C GLY A 97 13.21 -6.45 8.49
N GLN A 98 12.94 -7.26 9.51
CA GLN A 98 11.92 -6.94 10.51
C GLN A 98 12.27 -5.65 11.27
N ALA A 99 13.54 -5.50 11.67
CA ALA A 99 13.99 -4.28 12.37
C ALA A 99 13.86 -3.04 11.47
N ALA A 100 14.26 -3.15 10.20
CA ALA A 100 14.13 -2.06 9.24
C ALA A 100 12.65 -1.72 8.98
N ALA A 101 11.81 -2.73 8.79
CA ALA A 101 10.38 -2.54 8.58
C ALA A 101 9.69 -1.91 9.80
N ASP A 102 10.04 -2.36 11.01
CA ASP A 102 9.51 -1.79 12.25
C ASP A 102 9.81 -0.28 12.33
N GLU A 103 11.04 0.11 12.05
CA GLU A 103 11.45 1.52 12.08
C GLU A 103 10.71 2.36 11.03
N ILE A 104 10.63 1.87 9.79
CA ILE A 104 9.97 2.57 8.70
C ILE A 104 8.47 2.67 8.94
N MET A 105 7.84 1.57 9.32
CA MET A 105 6.38 1.49 9.46
C MET A 105 5.84 2.16 10.71
N GLN A 106 6.63 2.28 11.77
CA GLN A 106 6.21 2.95 12.99
C GLN A 106 5.71 4.37 12.69
N ARG A 107 6.47 5.14 11.92
CA ARG A 107 6.10 6.52 11.59
C ARG A 107 4.86 6.61 10.70
N VAL A 108 4.74 5.70 9.75
CA VAL A 108 3.55 5.62 8.88
C VAL A 108 2.32 5.31 9.73
N LEU A 109 2.38 4.28 10.56
CA LEU A 109 1.25 3.86 11.40
C LEU A 109 0.85 4.94 12.40
N GLU A 110 1.81 5.60 13.05
CA GLU A 110 1.53 6.70 13.97
C GLU A 110 0.81 7.85 13.27
N SER A 111 1.26 8.19 12.04
CA SER A 111 0.65 9.25 11.24
C SER A 111 -0.78 8.90 10.82
N GLU A 112 -0.99 7.68 10.36
CA GLU A 112 -2.31 7.19 9.95
C GLU A 112 -3.28 7.11 11.13
N LEU A 113 -2.83 6.56 12.26
CA LEU A 113 -3.64 6.47 13.48
C LEU A 113 -4.02 7.85 13.99
N LYS A 114 -3.07 8.79 14.00
CA LYS A 114 -3.33 10.16 14.43
C LYS A 114 -4.35 10.85 13.51
N SER A 115 -4.19 10.71 12.21
CA SER A 115 -5.06 11.35 11.21
C SER A 115 -6.46 10.78 11.23
N MET A 116 -6.59 9.45 11.21
CA MET A 116 -7.88 8.79 11.28
C MET A 116 -8.56 9.02 12.63
N GLY A 117 -7.78 8.99 13.72
CA GLY A 117 -8.26 9.24 15.09
C GLY A 117 -8.71 10.66 15.35
N ALA A 118 -8.27 11.64 14.55
CA ALA A 118 -8.74 13.03 14.63
C ALA A 118 -10.16 13.21 14.09
N LEU A 119 -10.63 12.26 13.28
CA LEU A 119 -12.01 12.24 12.80
C LEU A 119 -12.91 11.63 13.86
N SER A 120 -14.17 12.11 13.94
CA SER A 120 -15.17 11.48 14.79
C SER A 120 -15.52 10.09 14.27
N GLU A 121 -16.13 9.25 15.12
CA GLU A 121 -16.57 7.92 14.69
C GLU A 121 -17.50 7.99 13.48
N SER A 122 -18.47 8.90 13.51
CA SER A 122 -19.41 9.09 12.39
C SER A 122 -18.70 9.53 11.12
N GLU A 123 -17.73 10.44 11.23
CA GLU A 123 -16.92 10.87 10.08
C GLU A 123 -16.11 9.72 9.48
N ARG A 124 -15.51 8.87 10.31
CA ARG A 124 -14.78 7.70 9.83
C ARG A 124 -15.68 6.72 9.07
N LEU A 125 -16.88 6.45 9.59
CA LEU A 125 -17.85 5.58 8.93
C LEU A 125 -18.31 6.14 7.59
N VAL A 126 -18.57 7.45 7.53
CA VAL A 126 -18.93 8.14 6.27
C VAL A 126 -17.77 8.07 5.27
N LEU A 127 -16.55 8.36 5.71
CA LEU A 127 -15.35 8.30 4.86
C LEU A 127 -15.22 6.92 4.21
N LEU A 128 -15.29 5.85 5.00
CA LEU A 128 -15.18 4.47 4.50
C LEU A 128 -16.31 4.12 3.54
N SER A 129 -17.53 4.43 3.89
CA SER A 129 -18.73 4.14 3.08
C SER A 129 -18.71 4.89 1.75
N VAL A 130 -18.44 6.19 1.79
CA VAL A 130 -18.46 7.05 0.59
C VAL A 130 -17.26 6.73 -0.31
N THR A 131 -16.07 6.50 0.25
CA THR A 131 -14.89 6.12 -0.53
C THR A 131 -15.13 4.79 -1.25
N LYS A 132 -15.68 3.81 -0.56
CA LYS A 132 -16.01 2.50 -1.15
C LYS A 132 -16.93 2.64 -2.36
N ARG A 133 -18.01 3.46 -2.23
CA ARG A 133 -18.96 3.72 -3.32
C ARG A 133 -18.31 4.45 -4.48
N TYR A 134 -17.54 5.47 -4.20
CA TYR A 134 -16.85 6.26 -5.23
C TYR A 134 -15.88 5.40 -6.04
N VAL A 135 -15.06 4.61 -5.37
CA VAL A 135 -14.09 3.71 -6.02
C VAL A 135 -14.81 2.66 -6.87
N ALA A 136 -15.86 2.04 -6.33
CA ALA A 136 -16.64 1.04 -7.06
C ALA A 136 -17.29 1.64 -8.33
N GLY A 137 -17.83 2.85 -8.22
CA GLY A 137 -18.43 3.58 -9.34
C GLY A 137 -17.42 3.91 -10.44
N CYS A 138 -16.24 4.40 -10.06
CA CYS A 138 -15.17 4.69 -11.02
C CYS A 138 -14.70 3.42 -11.74
N LYS A 139 -14.48 2.35 -11.00
CA LYS A 139 -14.05 1.05 -11.57
C LYS A 139 -15.06 0.53 -12.58
N GLU A 140 -16.33 0.55 -12.24
CA GLU A 140 -17.39 0.05 -13.12
C GLU A 140 -17.53 0.92 -14.39
N ALA A 141 -17.50 2.24 -14.24
CA ALA A 141 -17.57 3.17 -15.36
C ALA A 141 -16.37 3.01 -16.32
N MET A 142 -15.19 2.81 -15.79
CA MET A 142 -13.96 2.66 -16.59
C MET A 142 -13.87 1.34 -17.35
N LYS A 143 -14.57 0.30 -16.91
CA LYS A 143 -14.63 -0.98 -17.64
C LYS A 143 -15.33 -0.86 -18.98
N GLY A 144 -16.19 0.10 -19.16
CA GLY A 144 -16.94 0.33 -20.40
C GLY A 144 -16.19 1.14 -21.47
N LEU A 145 -14.95 1.55 -21.20
CA LEU A 145 -14.17 2.39 -22.11
C LEU A 145 -13.25 1.60 -23.03
#